data_d3dd665df6f243a081209314cc6db3c8
#
_entry.id   d3dd665df6f243a081209314cc6db3c8
#
_cell.length_a   1.000
_cell.length_b   1.000
_cell.length_c   1.000
_cell.angle_alpha   90.00
_cell.angle_beta   90.00
_cell.angle_gamma   90.00
#
_symmetry.space_group_name_H-M   'P 1'
#
loop_
_entity.id
_entity.type
_entity.pdbx_description
1 polymer ?
#
loop_
_entity_poly.entity_id
_entity_poly.type
_entity_poly.pdbx_seq_one_letter_code
_entity_poly.pdbx_strand_id
1 'polypeptide(L)'
;MGGWYDLYANQTFTNFNGLRQHGRTPESRQSKLIVGPWPHALSQSTKTGDIDFGNGSLADLDALELRWFDYWLRGIDNGVVDEPPLRLFIMGINQWHDEHEWPLARTDWQKWYFHSQGAANSLIGDGALSTKPSALEADDHFIYDPHYPVQTLGGNNCCTPHIVPWGPYDQRPAEMRNDVLCYTST
;
A
#
# COMPACT_ATOMS: atom_id res chain seq x y z
N MET A 1 13.76 2.19 -0.18
CA MET A 1 12.62 2.95 0.39
C MET A 1 11.43 2.77 -0.49
N GLY A 2 10.21 2.88 0.03
CA GLY A 2 8.97 2.74 -0.72
C GLY A 2 7.81 3.52 -0.09
N GLY A 3 6.71 3.61 -0.80
CA GLY A 3 5.49 4.22 -0.31
C GLY A 3 4.29 3.28 -0.43
N TRP A 4 3.32 3.41 0.48
CA TRP A 4 2.08 2.63 0.41
C TRP A 4 1.26 2.94 -0.86
N TYR A 5 1.42 4.15 -1.40
CA TYR A 5 0.79 4.59 -2.66
C TYR A 5 1.75 4.60 -3.85
N ASP A 6 2.87 3.86 -3.73
CA ASP A 6 3.81 3.63 -4.83
C ASP A 6 3.28 2.49 -5.71
N LEU A 7 3.35 2.65 -7.04
CA LEU A 7 2.98 1.61 -7.99
C LEU A 7 3.84 0.34 -7.83
N TYR A 8 5.06 0.47 -7.29
CA TYR A 8 5.97 -0.64 -7.03
C TYR A 8 5.89 -1.18 -5.60
N ALA A 9 4.92 -0.77 -4.78
CA ALA A 9 4.86 -1.15 -3.37
C ALA A 9 5.00 -2.66 -3.15
N ASN A 10 4.21 -3.48 -3.88
CA ASN A 10 4.28 -4.94 -3.78
C ASN A 10 5.67 -5.48 -4.18
N GLN A 11 6.24 -4.96 -5.27
CA GLN A 11 7.54 -5.38 -5.78
C GLN A 11 8.68 -4.98 -4.82
N THR A 12 8.52 -3.85 -4.13
CA THR A 12 9.47 -3.40 -3.10
C THR A 12 9.59 -4.42 -1.97
N PHE A 13 8.46 -4.94 -1.46
CA PHE A 13 8.47 -6.01 -0.46
C PHE A 13 9.02 -7.32 -1.00
N THR A 14 8.67 -7.70 -2.22
CA THR A 14 9.20 -8.90 -2.89
C THR A 14 10.72 -8.83 -3.02
N ASN A 15 11.25 -7.69 -3.47
CA ASN A 15 12.69 -7.49 -3.61
C ASN A 15 13.40 -7.47 -2.25
N PHE A 16 12.82 -6.82 -1.23
CA PHE A 16 13.35 -6.82 0.13
C PHE A 16 13.50 -8.24 0.67
N ASN A 17 12.43 -9.05 0.59
CA ASN A 17 12.47 -10.44 1.03
C ASN A 17 13.47 -11.27 0.22
N GLY A 18 13.48 -11.10 -1.10
CA GLY A 18 14.39 -11.82 -2.00
C GLY A 18 15.86 -11.55 -1.67
N LEU A 19 16.22 -10.28 -1.45
CA LEU A 19 17.59 -9.91 -1.07
C LEU A 19 17.98 -10.50 0.28
N ARG A 20 17.10 -10.46 1.27
CA ARG A 20 17.37 -11.01 2.60
C ARG A 20 17.50 -12.53 2.60
N GLN A 21 16.71 -13.22 1.80
CA GLN A 21 16.71 -14.69 1.72
C GLN A 21 17.82 -15.23 0.79
N HIS A 22 18.06 -14.57 -0.34
CA HIS A 22 18.88 -15.11 -1.42
C HIS A 22 20.13 -14.26 -1.72
N GLY A 23 20.38 -13.18 -0.97
CA GLY A 23 21.59 -12.38 -1.12
C GLY A 23 22.84 -13.26 -1.05
N ARG A 24 23.82 -13.01 -1.91
CA ARG A 24 24.99 -13.86 -2.09
C ARG A 24 25.90 -13.93 -0.86
N THR A 25 26.00 -12.81 -0.14
CA THR A 25 26.84 -12.71 1.07
C THR A 25 26.00 -12.36 2.29
N PRO A 26 26.50 -12.62 3.52
CA PRO A 26 25.81 -12.20 4.75
C PRO A 26 25.48 -10.70 4.75
N GLU A 27 26.40 -9.87 4.26
CA GLU A 27 26.24 -8.42 4.19
C GLU A 27 25.10 -8.03 3.23
N SER A 28 25.02 -8.67 2.06
CA SER A 28 23.96 -8.40 1.08
C SER A 28 22.56 -8.79 1.58
N ARG A 29 22.47 -9.63 2.62
CA ARG A 29 21.21 -10.02 3.27
C ARG A 29 20.77 -9.05 4.37
N GLN A 30 21.57 -8.04 4.67
CA GLN A 30 21.25 -7.05 5.70
C GLN A 30 20.47 -5.84 5.16
N SER A 31 19.86 -5.97 3.98
CA SER A 31 19.04 -4.91 3.40
C SER A 31 17.94 -4.47 4.36
N LYS A 32 17.70 -3.16 4.35
CA LYS A 32 16.64 -2.51 5.13
C LYS A 32 15.57 -1.92 4.21
N LEU A 33 14.37 -1.81 4.74
CA LEU A 33 13.24 -1.20 4.03
C LEU A 33 12.49 -0.25 4.94
N ILE A 34 12.23 0.95 4.44
CA ILE A 34 11.29 1.90 5.06
C ILE A 34 10.14 2.14 4.09
N VAL A 35 8.89 2.06 4.59
CA VAL A 35 7.67 2.29 3.82
C VAL A 35 6.79 3.30 4.55
N GLY A 36 6.63 4.46 3.94
CA GLY A 36 5.79 5.53 4.46
C GLY A 36 4.48 5.70 3.68
N PRO A 37 3.61 6.64 4.09
CA PRO A 37 2.34 6.91 3.42
C PRO A 37 2.53 7.76 2.15
N TRP A 38 3.58 7.46 1.39
CA TRP A 38 4.03 8.28 0.26
C TRP A 38 3.63 7.66 -1.08
N PRO A 39 3.53 8.48 -2.14
CA PRO A 39 3.45 8.01 -3.52
C PRO A 39 4.84 7.64 -4.05
N HIS A 40 4.93 7.34 -5.36
CA HIS A 40 6.19 7.03 -6.02
C HIS A 40 7.25 8.14 -5.91
N ALA A 41 6.85 9.38 -5.97
CA ALA A 41 7.70 10.53 -5.64
C ALA A 41 7.79 10.65 -4.12
N LEU A 42 8.68 9.90 -3.45
CA LEU A 42 8.88 9.90 -2.01
C LEU A 42 8.85 11.34 -1.46
N SER A 43 7.66 11.80 -1.08
CA SER A 43 7.41 13.18 -0.74
C SER A 43 7.69 13.43 0.73
N GLN A 44 8.25 14.59 1.04
CA GLN A 44 8.35 15.09 2.40
C GLN A 44 7.08 15.84 2.84
N SER A 45 5.98 15.67 2.11
CA SER A 45 4.68 16.22 2.47
C SER A 45 3.98 15.33 3.50
N THR A 46 3.33 15.93 4.47
CA THR A 46 2.43 15.22 5.40
C THR A 46 1.16 14.74 4.71
N LYS A 47 0.82 15.35 3.56
CA LYS A 47 -0.40 15.08 2.81
C LYS A 47 -0.12 14.25 1.57
N THR A 48 -0.88 13.16 1.42
CA THR A 48 -0.94 12.35 0.20
C THR A 48 -2.41 12.19 -0.20
N GLY A 49 -2.75 12.54 -1.43
CA GLY A 49 -4.15 12.58 -1.85
C GLY A 49 -4.99 13.52 -0.97
N ASP A 50 -6.12 13.04 -0.49
CA ASP A 50 -7.02 13.78 0.40
C ASP A 50 -6.65 13.68 1.88
N ILE A 51 -5.72 12.78 2.25
CA ILE A 51 -5.40 12.51 3.65
C ILE A 51 -4.12 13.23 4.08
N ASP A 52 -4.21 13.95 5.20
CA ASP A 52 -3.05 14.46 5.93
C ASP A 52 -2.68 13.46 7.05
N PHE A 53 -1.51 12.87 6.92
CA PHE A 53 -0.98 11.88 7.89
C PHE A 53 -0.26 12.53 9.08
N GLY A 54 -0.14 13.86 9.07
CA GLY A 54 0.50 14.64 10.12
C GLY A 54 2.03 14.60 10.08
N ASN A 55 2.66 15.45 10.88
CA ASN A 55 4.13 15.60 10.91
C ASN A 55 4.86 14.30 11.26
N GLY A 56 4.22 13.40 12.01
CA GLY A 56 4.80 12.10 12.33
C GLY A 56 5.00 11.17 11.12
N SER A 57 4.39 11.47 9.97
CA SER A 57 4.58 10.71 8.73
C SER A 57 5.87 11.06 7.99
N LEU A 58 6.50 12.17 8.32
CA LEU A 58 7.75 12.61 7.70
C LEU A 58 8.92 11.73 8.17
N ALA A 59 9.85 11.49 7.26
CA ALA A 59 11.12 10.85 7.56
C ALA A 59 12.24 11.60 6.83
N ASP A 60 13.34 11.84 7.52
CA ASP A 60 14.55 12.38 6.90
C ASP A 60 15.24 11.24 6.13
N LEU A 61 14.83 11.06 4.88
CA LEU A 61 15.32 9.99 4.02
C LEU A 61 16.79 10.18 3.68
N ASP A 62 17.24 11.43 3.51
CA ASP A 62 18.64 11.75 3.20
C ASP A 62 19.55 11.37 4.37
N ALA A 63 19.15 11.68 5.60
CA ALA A 63 19.90 11.27 6.79
C ALA A 63 19.94 9.75 6.96
N LEU A 64 18.85 9.04 6.64
CA LEU A 64 18.82 7.58 6.69
C LEU A 64 19.72 6.95 5.64
N GLU A 65 19.73 7.48 4.41
CA GLU A 65 20.63 7.03 3.35
C GLU A 65 22.09 7.31 3.68
N LEU A 66 22.41 8.53 4.15
CA LEU A 66 23.75 8.89 4.54
C LEU A 66 24.27 7.97 5.64
N ARG A 67 23.48 7.71 6.66
CA ARG A 67 23.82 6.81 7.76
C ARG A 67 24.08 5.38 7.28
N TRP A 68 23.28 4.89 6.31
CA TRP A 68 23.47 3.59 5.67
C TRP A 68 24.79 3.52 4.90
N PHE A 69 25.11 4.54 4.09
CA PHE A 69 26.34 4.57 3.31
C PHE A 69 27.59 4.85 4.17
N ASP A 70 27.48 5.60 5.26
CA ASP A 70 28.55 5.78 6.22
C ASP A 70 28.99 4.44 6.81
N TYR A 71 28.04 3.58 7.16
CA TYR A 71 28.38 2.24 7.66
C TYR A 71 29.05 1.37 6.58
N TRP A 72 28.39 1.23 5.41
CA TRP A 72 28.85 0.28 4.40
C TRP A 72 30.06 0.73 3.57
N LEU A 73 30.20 2.00 3.30
CA LEU A 73 31.26 2.53 2.43
C LEU A 73 32.42 3.18 3.19
N ARG A 74 32.14 3.68 4.39
CA ARG A 74 33.16 4.37 5.20
C ARG A 74 33.57 3.59 6.43
N GLY A 75 32.89 2.49 6.75
CA GLY A 75 33.17 1.66 7.91
C GLY A 75 32.86 2.33 9.26
N ILE A 76 31.97 3.33 9.25
CA ILE A 76 31.58 4.02 10.49
C ILE A 76 30.56 3.16 11.20
N ASP A 77 30.93 2.63 12.36
CA ASP A 77 29.99 1.91 13.22
C ASP A 77 29.01 2.90 13.85
N ASN A 78 27.79 2.93 13.33
CA ASN A 78 26.69 3.81 13.75
C ASN A 78 25.45 3.04 14.17
N GLY A 79 25.56 1.72 14.36
CA GLY A 79 24.51 0.85 14.85
C GLY A 79 23.36 0.60 13.85
N VAL A 80 23.46 1.09 12.60
CA VAL A 80 22.35 0.96 11.63
C VAL A 80 22.00 -0.49 11.33
N VAL A 81 22.94 -1.41 11.38
CA VAL A 81 22.71 -2.83 11.06
C VAL A 81 22.02 -3.59 12.19
N ASP A 82 22.12 -3.10 13.42
CA ASP A 82 21.51 -3.71 14.60
C ASP A 82 20.04 -3.33 14.78
N GLU A 83 19.59 -2.30 14.08
CA GLU A 83 18.19 -1.89 14.08
C GLU A 83 17.32 -2.89 13.32
N PRO A 84 16.02 -2.98 13.64
CA PRO A 84 15.06 -3.78 12.87
C PRO A 84 15.15 -3.49 11.36
N PRO A 85 15.08 -4.51 10.51
CA PRO A 85 15.31 -4.36 9.07
C PRO A 85 14.16 -3.67 8.33
N LEU A 86 12.99 -3.57 8.93
CA LEU A 86 11.78 -3.06 8.30
C LEU A 86 11.15 -1.99 9.17
N ARG A 87 10.87 -0.84 8.59
CA ARG A 87 10.15 0.26 9.25
C ARG A 87 8.93 0.64 8.44
N LEU A 88 7.75 0.49 9.03
CA LEU A 88 6.46 0.68 8.39
C LEU A 88 5.68 1.82 9.06
N PHE A 89 5.13 2.71 8.25
CA PHE A 89 4.13 3.66 8.73
C PHE A 89 2.75 3.00 8.71
N ILE A 90 2.12 2.86 9.87
CA ILE A 90 0.80 2.27 9.99
C ILE A 90 -0.24 3.39 9.85
N MET A 91 -0.90 3.41 8.70
CA MET A 91 -1.96 4.37 8.41
C MET A 91 -3.16 4.12 9.33
N GLY A 92 -3.91 5.16 9.61
CA GLY A 92 -5.04 5.14 10.54
C GLY A 92 -4.64 5.51 11.95
N ILE A 93 -3.69 4.79 12.56
CA ILE A 93 -3.08 5.19 13.85
C ILE A 93 -1.94 6.19 13.64
N ASN A 94 -1.43 6.34 12.42
CA ASN A 94 -0.39 7.27 11.99
C ASN A 94 0.90 7.17 12.82
N GLN A 95 1.41 5.96 12.94
CA GLN A 95 2.63 5.67 13.72
C GLN A 95 3.60 4.81 12.94
N TRP A 96 4.90 5.03 13.16
CA TRP A 96 5.95 4.16 12.68
C TRP A 96 6.11 2.95 13.58
N HIS A 97 6.19 1.77 12.96
CA HIS A 97 6.51 0.51 13.61
C HIS A 97 7.78 -0.10 13.01
N ASP A 98 8.65 -0.54 13.88
CA ASP A 98 9.85 -1.28 13.49
C ASP A 98 9.55 -2.79 13.57
N GLU A 99 9.85 -3.52 12.48
CA GLU A 99 9.45 -4.90 12.27
C GLU A 99 10.64 -5.74 11.78
N HIS A 100 10.56 -7.05 11.99
CA HIS A 100 11.65 -7.96 11.66
C HIS A 100 11.46 -8.70 10.33
N GLU A 101 10.24 -8.75 9.80
CA GLU A 101 9.88 -9.54 8.62
C GLU A 101 8.65 -9.00 7.91
N TRP A 102 8.48 -9.42 6.67
CA TRP A 102 7.26 -9.20 5.89
C TRP A 102 6.90 -10.45 5.09
N PRO A 103 5.61 -10.95 5.07
CA PRO A 103 4.51 -10.47 5.92
C PRO A 103 4.83 -10.63 7.41
N LEU A 104 4.17 -9.84 8.26
CA LEU A 104 4.39 -9.91 9.71
C LEU A 104 3.94 -11.27 10.25
N ALA A 105 4.74 -11.90 11.15
CA ALA A 105 4.41 -13.20 11.71
C ALA A 105 3.04 -13.25 12.40
N ARG A 106 2.59 -12.12 12.94
CA ARG A 106 1.28 -11.97 13.59
C ARG A 106 0.12 -11.73 12.62
N THR A 107 0.35 -11.78 11.29
CA THR A 107 -0.72 -11.58 10.31
C THR A 107 -1.73 -12.72 10.41
N ASP A 108 -2.99 -12.36 10.66
CA ASP A 108 -4.13 -13.28 10.59
C ASP A 108 -4.72 -13.25 9.18
N TRP A 109 -4.50 -14.32 8.41
CA TRP A 109 -4.95 -14.46 7.04
C TRP A 109 -6.39 -14.96 7.01
N GLN A 110 -7.33 -14.06 6.67
CA GLN A 110 -8.75 -14.36 6.59
C GLN A 110 -9.24 -14.37 5.15
N LYS A 111 -10.13 -15.31 4.83
CA LYS A 111 -10.85 -15.32 3.56
C LYS A 111 -12.11 -14.50 3.69
N TRP A 112 -12.34 -13.62 2.73
CA TRP A 112 -13.56 -12.84 2.58
C TRP A 112 -14.23 -13.23 1.28
N TYR A 113 -15.55 -13.33 1.30
CA TYR A 113 -16.38 -13.77 0.18
C TYR A 113 -17.32 -12.67 -0.23
N PHE A 114 -17.54 -12.54 -1.55
CA PHE A 114 -18.53 -11.63 -2.11
C PHE A 114 -19.92 -12.24 -1.96
N HIS A 115 -20.90 -11.40 -1.59
CA HIS A 115 -22.30 -11.75 -1.45
C HIS A 115 -23.15 -10.70 -2.13
N SER A 116 -24.15 -11.14 -2.90
CA SER A 116 -25.21 -10.29 -3.45
C SER A 116 -26.41 -11.13 -3.88
N GLN A 117 -27.50 -10.46 -4.23
CA GLN A 117 -28.63 -11.07 -4.92
C GLN A 117 -28.72 -10.60 -6.38
N GLY A 118 -27.56 -10.26 -6.97
CA GLY A 118 -27.42 -9.79 -8.35
C GLY A 118 -27.59 -8.28 -8.51
N ALA A 119 -27.46 -7.51 -7.44
CA ALA A 119 -27.64 -6.06 -7.43
C ALA A 119 -26.49 -5.30 -6.73
N ALA A 120 -25.26 -5.84 -6.75
CA ALA A 120 -24.09 -5.14 -6.19
C ALA A 120 -23.63 -3.93 -7.02
N ASN A 121 -24.37 -3.55 -8.06
CA ASN A 121 -24.09 -2.40 -8.92
C ASN A 121 -24.28 -1.11 -8.13
N SER A 122 -23.22 -0.31 -8.05
CA SER A 122 -23.09 0.94 -7.32
C SER A 122 -23.04 0.82 -5.79
N LEU A 123 -22.68 1.93 -5.15
CA LEU A 123 -22.55 2.06 -3.68
C LEU A 123 -23.86 1.76 -2.92
N ILE A 124 -25.02 1.94 -3.56
CA ILE A 124 -26.33 1.70 -2.95
C ILE A 124 -26.90 0.31 -3.30
N GLY A 125 -26.08 -0.55 -3.90
CA GLY A 125 -26.44 -1.94 -4.18
C GLY A 125 -26.48 -2.83 -2.94
N ASP A 126 -26.66 -4.13 -3.16
CA ASP A 126 -26.77 -5.13 -2.09
C ASP A 126 -25.44 -5.88 -1.84
N GLY A 127 -24.36 -5.44 -2.45
CA GLY A 127 -23.06 -6.11 -2.34
C GLY A 127 -22.48 -6.06 -0.93
N ALA A 128 -22.17 -7.21 -0.38
CA ALA A 128 -21.58 -7.35 0.94
C ALA A 128 -20.31 -8.23 0.92
N LEU A 129 -19.39 -7.95 1.85
CA LEU A 129 -18.23 -8.79 2.14
C LEU A 129 -18.41 -9.48 3.48
N SER A 130 -18.18 -10.78 3.54
CA SER A 130 -18.29 -11.57 4.76
C SER A 130 -17.25 -12.69 4.81
N THR A 131 -16.89 -13.12 6.01
CA THR A 131 -16.04 -14.30 6.22
C THR A 131 -16.79 -15.62 6.05
N LYS A 132 -18.12 -15.60 5.89
CA LYS A 132 -18.93 -16.79 5.59
C LYS A 132 -18.83 -17.10 4.10
N PRO A 133 -18.60 -18.36 3.71
CA PRO A 133 -18.63 -18.73 2.29
C PRO A 133 -19.98 -18.41 1.66
N SER A 134 -19.94 -17.90 0.42
CA SER A 134 -21.12 -17.72 -0.41
C SER A 134 -21.80 -19.07 -0.68
N ALA A 135 -23.13 -19.08 -0.73
CA ALA A 135 -23.93 -20.22 -1.18
C ALA A 135 -24.28 -20.03 -2.68
N LEU A 136 -25.42 -20.59 -3.11
CA LEU A 136 -25.98 -20.31 -4.44
C LEU A 136 -26.61 -18.91 -4.41
N GLU A 137 -25.91 -17.94 -4.97
CA GLU A 137 -26.33 -16.55 -5.10
C GLU A 137 -26.42 -16.15 -6.57
N ALA A 138 -27.13 -15.09 -6.88
CA ALA A 138 -27.24 -14.59 -8.25
C ALA A 138 -25.90 -13.93 -8.67
N ASP A 139 -25.59 -14.03 -9.96
CA ASP A 139 -24.42 -13.37 -10.53
C ASP A 139 -24.67 -11.86 -10.64
N ASP A 140 -23.65 -11.07 -10.26
CA ASP A 140 -23.66 -9.64 -10.55
C ASP A 140 -23.20 -9.37 -11.97
N HIS A 141 -23.84 -8.43 -12.63
CA HIS A 141 -23.55 -8.05 -14.00
C HIS A 141 -23.29 -6.56 -14.15
N PHE A 142 -22.33 -6.19 -14.97
CA PHE A 142 -22.12 -4.81 -15.39
C PHE A 142 -21.77 -4.77 -16.89
N ILE A 143 -21.97 -3.62 -17.51
CA ILE A 143 -21.63 -3.41 -18.91
C ILE A 143 -20.41 -2.50 -18.95
N TYR A 144 -19.30 -3.03 -19.48
CA TYR A 144 -18.11 -2.22 -19.75
C TYR A 144 -18.31 -1.46 -21.08
N ASP A 145 -18.26 -0.13 -21.01
CA ASP A 145 -18.27 0.75 -22.19
C ASP A 145 -16.89 1.38 -22.39
N PRO A 146 -16.14 1.00 -23.44
CA PRO A 146 -14.82 1.55 -23.72
C PRO A 146 -14.86 3.05 -24.12
N HIS A 147 -16.03 3.60 -24.50
CA HIS A 147 -16.19 5.03 -24.79
C HIS A 147 -16.45 5.85 -23.52
N TYR A 148 -16.86 5.19 -22.44
CA TYR A 148 -17.10 5.80 -21.15
C TYR A 148 -16.53 4.98 -20.00
N PRO A 149 -15.20 4.76 -19.97
CA PRO A 149 -14.56 3.92 -18.97
C PRO A 149 -14.69 4.50 -17.55
N VAL A 150 -14.61 3.66 -16.53
CA VAL A 150 -14.51 4.11 -15.14
C VAL A 150 -13.21 4.88 -14.97
N GLN A 151 -13.31 6.10 -14.45
CA GLN A 151 -12.15 6.96 -14.20
C GLN A 151 -11.38 6.46 -12.99
N THR A 152 -10.04 6.45 -13.09
CA THR A 152 -9.17 6.20 -11.94
C THR A 152 -9.14 7.42 -11.03
N LEU A 153 -9.50 7.23 -9.77
CA LEU A 153 -9.49 8.27 -8.73
C LEU A 153 -8.39 7.95 -7.71
N GLY A 154 -7.22 8.55 -7.88
CA GLY A 154 -6.10 8.32 -6.98
C GLY A 154 -5.47 6.93 -7.11
N GLY A 155 -5.00 6.38 -6.00
CA GLY A 155 -4.37 5.05 -5.91
C GLY A 155 -2.87 5.05 -6.14
N ASN A 156 -2.34 3.86 -6.44
CA ASN A 156 -0.92 3.61 -6.63
C ASN A 156 -0.50 3.96 -8.07
N ASN A 157 -0.31 5.23 -8.33
CA ASN A 157 0.04 5.77 -9.64
C ASN A 157 1.43 6.41 -9.63
N CYS A 158 1.96 6.71 -10.82
CA CYS A 158 3.15 7.57 -10.94
C CYS A 158 3.03 8.53 -12.12
N CYS A 159 4.00 9.45 -12.15
CA CYS A 159 4.50 10.13 -13.35
C CYS A 159 3.61 11.21 -13.94
N THR A 160 2.30 11.19 -13.75
CA THR A 160 1.36 12.17 -14.30
C THR A 160 0.34 12.64 -13.24
N PRO A 161 0.79 13.17 -12.08
CA PRO A 161 -0.13 13.50 -10.97
C PRO A 161 -1.15 14.60 -11.33
N HIS A 162 -0.91 15.37 -12.37
CA HIS A 162 -1.82 16.38 -12.90
C HIS A 162 -2.94 15.80 -13.79
N ILE A 163 -2.79 14.52 -14.23
CA ILE A 163 -3.82 13.79 -15.01
C ILE A 163 -4.51 12.77 -14.11
N VAL A 164 -3.72 11.92 -13.46
CA VAL A 164 -4.21 10.91 -12.50
C VAL A 164 -3.44 11.12 -11.21
N PRO A 165 -4.05 11.76 -10.22
CA PRO A 165 -3.40 12.02 -8.95
C PRO A 165 -3.11 10.70 -8.22
N TRP A 166 -2.06 10.67 -7.42
CA TRP A 166 -1.72 9.54 -6.57
C TRP A 166 -2.24 9.71 -5.15
N GLY A 167 -2.42 8.61 -4.45
CA GLY A 167 -2.83 8.59 -3.05
C GLY A 167 -4.30 8.26 -2.85
N PRO A 168 -4.79 8.37 -1.61
CA PRO A 168 -6.17 8.11 -1.25
C PRO A 168 -7.07 9.29 -1.64
N TYR A 169 -8.12 8.98 -2.37
CA TYR A 169 -9.17 9.92 -2.78
C TYR A 169 -10.54 9.32 -2.51
N ASP A 170 -11.56 10.19 -2.42
CA ASP A 170 -12.95 9.76 -2.31
C ASP A 170 -13.37 8.96 -3.55
N GLN A 171 -13.70 7.69 -3.35
CA GLN A 171 -14.10 6.78 -4.43
C GLN A 171 -15.59 6.84 -4.77
N ARG A 172 -16.42 7.50 -3.96
CA ARG A 172 -17.87 7.58 -4.18
C ARG A 172 -18.28 8.03 -5.58
N PRO A 173 -17.59 8.96 -6.29
CA PRO A 173 -17.93 9.29 -7.66
C PRO A 173 -17.84 8.11 -8.63
N ALA A 174 -16.90 7.18 -8.42
CA ALA A 174 -16.81 5.93 -9.19
C ALA A 174 -17.85 4.90 -8.70
N GLU A 175 -17.97 4.73 -7.40
CA GLU A 175 -18.85 3.76 -6.75
C GLU A 175 -20.35 4.04 -6.99
N MET A 176 -20.72 5.27 -7.29
CA MET A 176 -22.13 5.63 -7.67
C MET A 176 -22.50 5.22 -9.09
N ARG A 177 -21.55 4.74 -9.90
CA ARG A 177 -21.83 4.27 -11.26
C ARG A 177 -22.50 2.89 -11.21
N ASN A 178 -23.39 2.62 -12.14
CA ASN A 178 -24.06 1.32 -12.27
C ASN A 178 -23.23 0.25 -12.99
N ASP A 179 -22.05 0.62 -13.51
CA ASP A 179 -21.06 -0.25 -14.11
C ASP A 179 -19.89 -0.56 -13.15
N VAL A 180 -20.05 -0.24 -11.87
CA VAL A 180 -19.11 -0.56 -10.78
C VAL A 180 -19.82 -1.43 -9.75
N LEU A 181 -19.21 -2.58 -9.43
CA LEU A 181 -19.71 -3.47 -8.38
C LEU A 181 -19.06 -3.07 -7.04
N CYS A 182 -19.89 -2.84 -6.02
CA CYS A 182 -19.47 -2.43 -4.70
C CYS A 182 -19.85 -3.50 -3.66
N TYR A 183 -18.84 -3.98 -2.91
CA TYR A 183 -19.04 -4.93 -1.82
C TYR A 183 -18.48 -4.36 -0.53
N THR A 184 -19.33 -4.19 0.47
CA THR A 184 -18.98 -3.53 1.73
C THR A 184 -18.94 -4.52 2.89
N SER A 185 -17.88 -4.46 3.72
CA SER A 185 -17.82 -5.20 4.98
C SER A 185 -18.70 -4.53 6.03
N THR A 186 -19.40 -5.33 6.83
CA THR A 186 -20.22 -4.88 7.99
C THR A 186 -19.40 -4.89 9.26
#